data_886d5f863c5a217333876bf8737471da
#
_entry.id   886d5f863c5a217333876bf8737471da
#
_cell.length_a   1.000
_cell.length_b   1.000
_cell.length_c   1.000
_cell.angle_alpha   90.00
_cell.angle_beta   90.00
_cell.angle_gamma   90.00
#
_symmetry.space_group_name_H-M   'P 1'
#
loop_
_entity.id
_entity.type
_entity.pdbx_description
1 polymer ?
#
loop_
_entity_poly.entity_id
_entity_poly.type
_entity_poly.pdbx_seq_one_letter_code
_entity_poly.pdbx_strand_id
1 'polypeptide(L)'
;MGRYNIKGVSGIQEFSNSSKTKKIRMKVAIIGSREYENRRKIKDFIFKLKEQYGEDTIIVSGGCKTGADKYAKKYALEFGLQYQEYPPFHEVHNLFCVLPKSRYGTDFNMRNFFVRNKIIAQSSDYVVAFIPDGVEANGTNSTLKYAKKFNKKTIIIDWFLFLYILIYVYKLEIGYGKYKINIC
;
A
#
# COMPACT_ATOMS: atom_id res chain seq x y z
N MET A 1 53.55 -42.25 34.41
CA MET A 1 53.39 -43.15 33.24
C MET A 1 51.91 -43.30 33.00
N GLY A 2 51.45 -43.11 31.81
CA GLY A 2 50.08 -43.38 31.40
C GLY A 2 49.40 -42.14 30.78
N ARG A 3 49.76 -41.79 29.52
CA ARG A 3 49.01 -40.84 28.72
C ARG A 3 47.75 -41.52 28.20
N TYR A 4 46.59 -40.97 28.43
CA TYR A 4 45.39 -41.31 27.64
C TYR A 4 45.02 -40.16 26.74
N ASN A 5 45.15 -40.45 25.45
CA ASN A 5 44.84 -39.62 24.33
C ASN A 5 43.37 -39.89 23.97
N ILE A 6 42.48 -38.91 24.08
CA ILE A 6 41.11 -39.03 23.59
C ILE A 6 41.03 -38.11 22.37
N LYS A 7 41.16 -38.72 21.20
CA LYS A 7 40.81 -38.12 19.90
C LYS A 7 39.27 -38.07 19.74
N GLY A 8 38.77 -36.92 19.35
CA GLY A 8 37.82 -36.78 18.27
C GLY A 8 36.36 -37.15 18.58
N VAL A 9 35.52 -36.15 18.83
CA VAL A 9 34.16 -36.16 18.30
C VAL A 9 33.99 -34.82 17.60
N SER A 10 34.26 -34.83 16.30
CA SER A 10 33.96 -33.76 15.36
C SER A 10 32.50 -33.86 14.92
N GLY A 11 31.85 -32.73 14.82
CA GLY A 11 30.79 -32.56 13.84
C GLY A 11 29.35 -32.71 14.35
N ILE A 12 28.86 -31.76 15.14
CA ILE A 12 27.45 -31.42 15.05
C ILE A 12 27.35 -30.18 14.16
N GLN A 13 27.15 -30.42 12.87
CA GLN A 13 26.69 -29.37 11.97
C GLN A 13 25.23 -29.09 12.33
N GLU A 14 25.02 -27.97 13.01
CA GLU A 14 23.69 -27.38 13.09
C GLU A 14 23.26 -26.97 11.68
N PHE A 15 22.45 -27.79 11.06
CA PHE A 15 21.66 -27.41 9.88
C PHE A 15 20.62 -26.41 10.36
N SER A 16 20.99 -25.13 10.41
CA SER A 16 20.03 -24.05 10.51
C SER A 16 19.28 -23.96 9.16
N ASN A 17 18.28 -24.83 8.99
CA ASN A 17 17.25 -24.65 7.97
C ASN A 17 16.40 -23.41 8.32
N SER A 18 16.96 -22.22 8.14
CA SER A 18 16.17 -21.02 8.06
C SER A 18 15.48 -21.05 6.68
N SER A 19 14.35 -21.74 6.58
CA SER A 19 13.37 -21.50 5.53
C SER A 19 12.97 -20.04 5.63
N LYS A 20 13.64 -19.16 4.88
CA LYS A 20 13.20 -17.78 4.65
C LYS A 20 11.84 -17.86 3.98
N THR A 21 10.78 -17.99 4.77
CA THR A 21 9.42 -17.75 4.30
C THR A 21 9.44 -16.37 3.66
N LYS A 22 9.25 -16.31 2.36
CA LYS A 22 9.21 -15.06 1.60
C LYS A 22 8.07 -14.23 2.18
N LYS A 23 8.39 -13.32 3.08
CA LYS A 23 7.41 -12.43 3.73
C LYS A 23 6.71 -11.65 2.62
N ILE A 24 5.44 -11.93 2.41
CA ILE A 24 4.64 -11.29 1.35
C ILE A 24 4.47 -9.84 1.76
N ARG A 25 5.11 -8.92 1.03
CA ARG A 25 4.97 -7.48 1.24
C ARG A 25 3.70 -7.01 0.55
N MET A 26 2.74 -6.53 1.33
CA MET A 26 1.49 -6.01 0.80
C MET A 26 1.68 -4.59 0.25
N LYS A 27 1.26 -4.38 -1.00
CA LYS A 27 1.27 -3.06 -1.64
C LYS A 27 -0.14 -2.50 -1.72
N VAL A 28 -0.37 -1.38 -1.05
CA VAL A 28 -1.66 -0.70 -1.02
C VAL A 28 -1.56 0.66 -1.70
N ALA A 29 -2.22 0.81 -2.84
CA ALA A 29 -2.33 2.12 -3.48
C ALA A 29 -3.37 2.96 -2.76
N ILE A 30 -2.97 4.15 -2.33
CA ILE A 30 -3.87 5.19 -1.84
C ILE A 30 -3.94 6.26 -2.92
N ILE A 31 -5.13 6.42 -3.49
CA ILE A 31 -5.44 7.36 -4.55
C ILE A 31 -6.62 8.21 -4.13
N GLY A 32 -6.85 9.33 -4.80
CA GLY A 32 -8.03 10.14 -4.49
C GLY A 32 -8.05 11.49 -5.17
N SER A 33 -9.02 12.32 -4.80
CA SER A 33 -9.14 13.69 -5.29
C SER A 33 -8.00 14.57 -4.79
N ARG A 34 -7.58 15.53 -5.61
CA ARG A 34 -6.68 16.63 -5.21
C ARG A 34 -7.31 17.55 -4.17
N GLU A 35 -8.64 17.57 -4.12
CA GLU A 35 -9.47 18.35 -3.18
C GLU A 35 -9.81 17.60 -1.90
N TYR A 36 -9.28 16.37 -1.74
CA TYR A 36 -9.57 15.60 -0.52
C TYR A 36 -8.86 16.20 0.69
N GLU A 37 -9.62 16.69 1.67
CA GLU A 37 -9.09 17.39 2.84
C GLU A 37 -9.15 16.59 4.14
N ASN A 38 -9.94 15.51 4.18
CA ASN A 38 -10.07 14.72 5.41
C ASN A 38 -8.82 13.88 5.70
N ARG A 39 -7.76 14.58 6.12
CA ARG A 39 -6.46 13.98 6.49
C ARG A 39 -6.58 12.93 7.59
N ARG A 40 -7.56 13.07 8.51
CA ARG A 40 -7.72 12.14 9.64
C ARG A 40 -8.12 10.75 9.14
N LYS A 41 -9.07 10.66 8.20
CA LYS A 41 -9.45 9.36 7.62
C LYS A 41 -8.28 8.62 6.98
N ILE A 42 -7.43 9.32 6.23
CA ILE A 42 -6.23 8.70 5.62
C ILE A 42 -5.24 8.28 6.71
N LYS A 43 -5.04 9.12 7.74
CA LYS A 43 -4.18 8.79 8.87
C LYS A 43 -4.62 7.50 9.56
N ASP A 44 -5.90 7.45 9.95
CA ASP A 44 -6.49 6.32 10.68
C ASP A 44 -6.47 5.04 9.82
N PHE A 45 -6.70 5.17 8.50
CA PHE A 45 -6.63 4.06 7.57
C PHE A 45 -5.21 3.48 7.46
N ILE A 46 -4.19 4.32 7.29
CA ILE A 46 -2.79 3.87 7.19
C ILE A 46 -2.32 3.26 8.50
N PHE A 47 -2.71 3.85 9.64
CA PHE A 47 -2.41 3.29 10.95
C PHE A 47 -2.96 1.87 11.10
N LYS A 48 -4.23 1.65 10.73
CA LYS A 48 -4.84 0.31 10.74
C LYS A 48 -4.20 -0.66 9.77
N LEU A 49 -3.77 -0.22 8.60
CA LEU A 49 -3.00 -1.06 7.69
C LEU A 49 -1.69 -1.55 8.35
N LYS A 50 -0.99 -0.65 9.06
CA LYS A 50 0.21 -1.02 9.81
C LYS A 50 -0.08 -2.03 10.91
N GLU A 51 -1.15 -1.81 11.69
CA GLU A 51 -1.56 -2.76 12.74
C GLU A 51 -1.91 -4.15 12.18
N GLN A 52 -2.63 -4.19 11.07
CA GLN A 52 -3.13 -5.44 10.49
C GLN A 52 -2.08 -6.22 9.68
N TYR A 53 -1.24 -5.53 8.91
CA TYR A 53 -0.30 -6.16 7.95
C TYR A 53 1.17 -5.94 8.31
N GLY A 54 1.44 -5.16 9.35
CA GLY A 54 2.80 -4.92 9.84
C GLY A 54 3.58 -3.87 9.06
N GLU A 55 4.83 -3.68 9.49
CA GLU A 55 5.74 -2.63 8.99
C GLU A 55 6.23 -2.84 7.56
N ASP A 56 6.12 -4.06 7.03
CA ASP A 56 6.49 -4.36 5.63
C ASP A 56 5.43 -3.91 4.60
N THR A 57 4.33 -3.33 5.06
CA THR A 57 3.31 -2.74 4.19
C THR A 57 3.90 -1.57 3.40
N ILE A 58 3.67 -1.59 2.09
CA ILE A 58 4.13 -0.55 1.17
C ILE A 58 2.95 0.30 0.74
N ILE A 59 2.99 1.59 1.04
CA ILE A 59 2.01 2.55 0.55
C ILE A 59 2.45 3.08 -0.82
N VAL A 60 1.56 3.01 -1.78
CA VAL A 60 1.78 3.45 -3.16
C VAL A 60 0.88 4.65 -3.46
N SER A 61 1.38 5.68 -4.12
CA SER A 61 0.56 6.79 -4.60
C SER A 61 1.04 7.39 -5.92
N GLY A 62 0.27 8.35 -6.43
CA GLY A 62 0.62 9.08 -7.64
C GLY A 62 1.55 10.27 -7.43
N GLY A 63 1.88 10.61 -6.20
CA GLY A 63 2.79 11.71 -5.88
C GLY A 63 2.22 13.11 -6.07
N CYS A 64 0.90 13.28 -6.11
CA CYS A 64 0.31 14.61 -6.16
C CYS A 64 0.63 15.40 -4.90
N LYS A 65 0.97 16.70 -5.07
CA LYS A 65 1.36 17.60 -3.97
C LYS A 65 0.18 18.02 -3.08
N THR A 66 -1.05 17.69 -3.46
CA THR A 66 -2.30 18.01 -2.74
C THR A 66 -3.19 16.79 -2.57
N GLY A 67 -4.21 16.90 -1.73
CA GLY A 67 -5.24 15.89 -1.55
C GLY A 67 -4.76 14.57 -0.98
N ALA A 68 -5.39 13.49 -1.42
CA ALA A 68 -5.19 12.15 -0.86
C ALA A 68 -3.72 11.67 -0.95
N ASP A 69 -3.05 11.89 -2.08
CA ASP A 69 -1.65 11.48 -2.29
C ASP A 69 -0.69 12.15 -1.31
N LYS A 70 -0.88 13.45 -1.05
CA LYS A 70 -0.09 14.21 -0.05
C LYS A 70 -0.20 13.59 1.33
N TYR A 71 -1.43 13.26 1.74
CA TYR A 71 -1.66 12.69 3.07
C TYR A 71 -1.20 11.23 3.14
N ALA A 72 -1.33 10.47 2.06
CA ALA A 72 -0.77 9.12 1.96
C ALA A 72 0.75 9.11 2.19
N LYS A 73 1.48 9.99 1.51
CA LYS A 73 2.92 10.16 1.71
C LYS A 73 3.26 10.55 3.14
N LYS A 74 2.59 11.59 3.64
CA LYS A 74 2.84 12.10 4.98
C LYS A 74 2.72 11.00 6.04
N TYR A 75 1.60 10.29 6.05
CA TYR A 75 1.33 9.33 7.11
C TYR A 75 2.03 7.98 6.92
N ALA A 76 2.33 7.57 5.68
CA ALA A 76 3.21 6.44 5.45
C ALA A 76 4.58 6.67 6.10
N LEU A 77 5.18 7.84 5.88
CA LEU A 77 6.48 8.21 6.46
C LEU A 77 6.40 8.44 7.97
N GLU A 78 5.33 9.08 8.47
CA GLU A 78 5.10 9.32 9.91
C GLU A 78 5.04 7.99 10.69
N PHE A 79 4.43 6.96 10.11
CA PHE A 79 4.32 5.64 10.73
C PHE A 79 5.46 4.67 10.41
N GLY A 80 6.50 5.11 9.69
CA GLY A 80 7.66 4.29 9.34
C GLY A 80 7.40 3.23 8.29
N LEU A 81 6.30 3.35 7.51
CA LEU A 81 6.00 2.45 6.41
C LEU A 81 6.81 2.80 5.16
N GLN A 82 7.06 1.81 4.32
CA GLN A 82 7.64 2.05 3.02
C GLN A 82 6.66 2.82 2.12
N TYR A 83 7.17 3.83 1.41
CA TYR A 83 6.39 4.64 0.49
C TYR A 83 6.97 4.58 -0.92
N GLN A 84 6.13 4.36 -1.91
CA GLN A 84 6.47 4.31 -3.33
C GLN A 84 5.61 5.31 -4.11
N GLU A 85 6.26 6.02 -5.06
CA GLU A 85 5.62 7.09 -5.81
C GLU A 85 5.76 6.86 -7.32
N TYR A 86 4.67 7.09 -8.02
CA TYR A 86 4.60 7.05 -9.47
C TYR A 86 4.08 8.40 -9.99
N PRO A 87 4.89 9.47 -10.01
CA PRO A 87 4.47 10.74 -10.62
C PRO A 87 4.31 10.60 -12.14
N PRO A 88 3.57 11.51 -12.80
CA PRO A 88 3.52 11.55 -14.24
C PRO A 88 4.91 11.79 -14.82
N PHE A 89 5.21 11.28 -16.01
CA PHE A 89 6.56 11.30 -16.59
C PHE A 89 7.10 12.70 -16.91
N HIS A 90 6.25 13.71 -16.99
CA HIS A 90 6.69 15.11 -17.13
C HIS A 90 7.07 15.77 -15.79
N GLU A 91 6.85 15.10 -14.67
CA GLU A 91 7.31 15.56 -13.35
C GLU A 91 8.77 15.17 -13.09
N VAL A 92 9.37 15.80 -12.08
CA VAL A 92 10.75 15.54 -11.70
C VAL A 92 10.85 14.24 -10.90
N HIS A 93 11.89 13.47 -11.21
CA HIS A 93 12.22 12.26 -10.44
C HIS A 93 12.65 12.63 -9.02
N ASN A 94 12.16 11.91 -8.03
CA ASN A 94 12.53 12.05 -6.63
C ASN A 94 12.89 10.70 -5.99
N LEU A 95 13.33 10.72 -4.74
CA LEU A 95 13.83 9.54 -4.02
C LEU A 95 12.79 8.42 -3.79
N PHE A 96 11.48 8.73 -3.90
CA PHE A 96 10.40 7.77 -3.72
C PHE A 96 9.93 7.14 -5.04
N CYS A 97 10.42 7.65 -6.17
CA CYS A 97 10.07 7.14 -7.49
C CYS A 97 10.60 5.72 -7.68
N VAL A 98 9.71 4.81 -8.08
CA VAL A 98 10.06 3.40 -8.33
C VAL A 98 10.67 3.21 -9.72
N LEU A 99 10.21 3.97 -10.70
CA LEU A 99 10.71 3.87 -12.06
C LEU A 99 12.05 4.61 -12.22
N PRO A 100 12.90 4.18 -13.16
CA PRO A 100 14.21 4.80 -13.39
C PRO A 100 14.10 6.30 -13.73
N LYS A 101 15.10 7.10 -13.32
CA LYS A 101 15.16 8.54 -13.59
C LYS A 101 14.99 8.89 -15.07
N SER A 102 15.47 8.04 -15.97
CA SER A 102 15.35 8.22 -17.44
C SER A 102 13.91 8.25 -17.96
N ARG A 103 12.92 7.85 -17.14
CA ARG A 103 11.49 7.90 -17.51
C ARG A 103 10.85 9.25 -17.25
N TYR A 104 11.50 10.13 -16.51
CA TYR A 104 10.96 11.40 -16.02
C TYR A 104 11.58 12.62 -16.73
N GLY A 105 10.96 13.78 -16.57
CA GLY A 105 11.42 15.01 -17.21
C GLY A 105 11.07 15.09 -18.70
N THR A 106 10.09 14.34 -19.16
CA THR A 106 9.57 14.44 -20.53
C THR A 106 8.67 15.66 -20.68
N ASP A 107 8.36 16.04 -21.91
CA ASP A 107 7.38 17.09 -22.18
C ASP A 107 6.01 16.75 -21.58
N PHE A 108 5.27 17.82 -21.25
CA PHE A 108 3.93 17.66 -20.71
C PHE A 108 3.02 16.93 -21.72
N ASN A 109 2.38 15.84 -21.26
CA ASN A 109 1.40 15.12 -22.04
C ASN A 109 0.33 14.54 -21.09
N MET A 110 -0.95 14.81 -21.41
CA MET A 110 -2.08 14.27 -20.65
C MET A 110 -2.07 12.73 -20.56
N ARG A 111 -1.55 12.03 -21.57
CA ARG A 111 -1.42 10.57 -21.55
C ARG A 111 -0.55 10.07 -20.41
N ASN A 112 0.41 10.87 -19.94
CA ASN A 112 1.29 10.49 -18.83
C ASN A 112 0.50 10.21 -17.53
N PHE A 113 -0.61 10.91 -17.29
CA PHE A 113 -1.49 10.62 -16.17
C PHE A 113 -2.16 9.25 -16.30
N PHE A 114 -2.67 8.90 -17.47
CA PHE A 114 -3.34 7.62 -17.70
C PHE A 114 -2.36 6.44 -17.65
N VAL A 115 -1.18 6.61 -18.24
CA VAL A 115 -0.12 5.59 -18.18
C VAL A 115 0.30 5.34 -16.74
N ARG A 116 0.54 6.40 -15.97
CA ARG A 116 0.87 6.33 -14.55
C ARG A 116 -0.25 5.64 -13.75
N ASN A 117 -1.51 5.99 -13.97
CA ASN A 117 -2.65 5.38 -13.28
C ASN A 117 -2.72 3.87 -13.53
N LYS A 118 -2.43 3.44 -14.78
CA LYS A 118 -2.32 2.03 -15.12
C LYS A 118 -1.19 1.34 -14.33
N ILE A 119 -0.02 1.98 -14.23
CA ILE A 119 1.14 1.44 -13.50
C ILE A 119 0.82 1.30 -12.01
N ILE A 120 0.19 2.30 -11.39
CA ILE A 120 -0.23 2.23 -9.98
C ILE A 120 -1.13 1.01 -9.76
N ALA A 121 -2.16 0.84 -10.59
CA ALA A 121 -3.07 -0.30 -10.47
C ALA A 121 -2.36 -1.65 -10.66
N GLN A 122 -1.41 -1.75 -11.59
CA GLN A 122 -0.64 -2.97 -11.82
C GLN A 122 0.29 -3.32 -10.66
N SER A 123 0.94 -2.32 -10.08
CA SER A 123 1.96 -2.50 -9.03
C SER A 123 1.41 -2.73 -7.64
N SER A 124 0.10 -2.64 -7.44
CA SER A 124 -0.54 -2.75 -6.13
C SER A 124 -1.38 -4.01 -5.99
N ASP A 125 -1.55 -4.49 -4.77
CA ASP A 125 -2.43 -5.61 -4.43
C ASP A 125 -3.85 -5.10 -4.14
N TYR A 126 -3.93 -3.94 -3.48
CA TYR A 126 -5.17 -3.23 -3.18
C TYR A 126 -5.11 -1.80 -3.72
N VAL A 127 -6.24 -1.29 -4.18
CA VAL A 127 -6.40 0.12 -4.58
C VAL A 127 -7.51 0.74 -3.76
N VAL A 128 -7.15 1.72 -2.94
CA VAL A 128 -8.07 2.42 -2.03
C VAL A 128 -8.22 3.85 -2.47
N ALA A 129 -9.45 4.26 -2.74
CA ALA A 129 -9.79 5.59 -3.24
C ALA A 129 -10.45 6.44 -2.16
N PHE A 130 -9.91 7.65 -1.97
CA PHE A 130 -10.49 8.68 -1.11
C PHE A 130 -11.08 9.79 -1.98
N ILE A 131 -12.40 9.82 -2.09
CA ILE A 131 -13.14 10.77 -2.92
C ILE A 131 -14.09 11.56 -2.00
N PRO A 132 -14.09 12.91 -2.06
CA PRO A 132 -15.12 13.69 -1.38
C PRO A 132 -16.50 13.42 -1.98
N ASP A 133 -17.53 13.53 -1.15
CA ASP A 133 -18.91 13.37 -1.62
C ASP A 133 -19.26 14.41 -2.69
N GLY A 134 -19.92 13.98 -3.76
CA GLY A 134 -20.35 14.85 -4.86
C GLY A 134 -19.24 15.32 -5.81
N VAL A 135 -17.99 14.87 -5.63
CA VAL A 135 -16.87 15.25 -6.50
C VAL A 135 -16.61 14.21 -7.58
N GLU A 136 -16.59 14.64 -8.83
CA GLU A 136 -16.11 13.82 -9.95
C GLU A 136 -14.58 13.73 -9.93
N ALA A 137 -14.04 12.57 -9.59
CA ALA A 137 -12.60 12.32 -9.54
C ALA A 137 -12.14 11.49 -10.76
N ASN A 138 -12.17 12.09 -11.98
CA ASN A 138 -11.87 11.39 -13.23
C ASN A 138 -10.53 10.66 -13.25
N GLY A 139 -9.48 11.25 -12.68
CA GLY A 139 -8.17 10.61 -12.52
C GLY A 139 -8.22 9.37 -11.62
N THR A 140 -8.94 9.46 -10.50
CA THR A 140 -9.14 8.35 -9.56
C THR A 140 -9.97 7.24 -10.20
N ASN A 141 -11.05 7.60 -10.90
CA ASN A 141 -11.90 6.66 -11.63
C ASN A 141 -11.13 5.90 -12.71
N SER A 142 -10.19 6.55 -13.39
CA SER A 142 -9.29 5.90 -14.35
C SER A 142 -8.45 4.82 -13.68
N THR A 143 -7.87 5.09 -12.50
CA THR A 143 -7.08 4.10 -11.76
C THR A 143 -7.94 2.93 -11.28
N LEU A 144 -9.15 3.19 -10.79
CA LEU A 144 -10.11 2.16 -10.38
C LEU A 144 -10.53 1.26 -11.57
N LYS A 145 -10.74 1.83 -12.76
CA LYS A 145 -11.02 1.04 -13.98
C LYS A 145 -9.85 0.09 -14.30
N TYR A 146 -8.61 0.55 -14.21
CA TYR A 146 -7.45 -0.32 -14.40
C TYR A 146 -7.34 -1.38 -13.30
N ALA A 147 -7.59 -1.02 -12.04
CA ALA A 147 -7.56 -1.97 -10.94
C ALA A 147 -8.56 -3.12 -11.16
N LYS A 148 -9.78 -2.80 -11.55
CA LYS A 148 -10.79 -3.82 -11.94
C LYS A 148 -10.31 -4.67 -13.12
N LYS A 149 -9.74 -4.07 -14.16
CA LYS A 149 -9.19 -4.80 -15.32
C LYS A 149 -8.09 -5.78 -14.94
N PHE A 150 -7.30 -5.48 -13.90
CA PHE A 150 -6.22 -6.33 -13.40
C PHE A 150 -6.64 -7.22 -12.23
N ASN A 151 -7.94 -7.36 -11.98
CA ASN A 151 -8.51 -8.15 -10.88
C ASN A 151 -7.92 -7.77 -9.49
N LYS A 152 -7.62 -6.48 -9.29
CA LYS A 152 -7.18 -5.97 -8.01
C LYS A 152 -8.35 -5.67 -7.11
N LYS A 153 -8.19 -5.89 -5.81
CA LYS A 153 -9.21 -5.51 -4.83
C LYS A 153 -9.28 -3.99 -4.74
N THR A 154 -10.50 -3.44 -4.85
CA THR A 154 -10.75 -1.99 -4.82
C THR A 154 -11.67 -1.63 -3.66
N ILE A 155 -11.33 -0.55 -2.95
CA ILE A 155 -12.14 0.00 -1.87
C ILE A 155 -12.31 1.50 -2.14
N ILE A 156 -13.55 1.98 -2.10
CA ILE A 156 -13.86 3.41 -2.14
C ILE A 156 -14.29 3.80 -0.73
N ILE A 157 -13.56 4.72 -0.11
CA ILE A 157 -13.85 5.16 1.25
C ILE A 157 -14.70 6.42 1.17
N ASP A 158 -15.98 6.24 1.41
CA ASP A 158 -16.96 7.29 1.72
C ASP A 158 -17.23 7.39 3.22
N TRP A 159 -18.20 8.24 3.63
CA TRP A 159 -18.57 8.41 5.04
C TRP A 159 -19.12 7.14 5.69
N PHE A 160 -19.96 6.39 4.99
CA PHE A 160 -20.66 5.22 5.52
C PHE A 160 -19.74 4.02 5.65
N LEU A 161 -18.91 3.77 4.65
CA LEU A 161 -18.01 2.62 4.65
C LEU A 161 -16.90 2.74 5.72
N PHE A 162 -16.46 3.97 6.03
CA PHE A 162 -15.46 4.19 7.09
C PHE A 162 -16.01 3.82 8.48
N LEU A 163 -17.25 4.18 8.77
CA LEU A 163 -17.92 3.77 10.01
C LEU A 163 -18.10 2.24 10.07
N TYR A 164 -18.45 1.62 8.94
CA TYR A 164 -18.66 0.18 8.85
C TYR A 164 -17.35 -0.60 9.06
N ILE A 165 -16.25 -0.17 8.43
CA ILE A 165 -14.92 -0.77 8.63
C ILE A 165 -14.46 -0.59 10.09
N LEU A 166 -14.69 0.58 10.70
CA LEU A 166 -14.43 0.82 12.12
C LEU A 166 -15.21 -0.14 13.03
N ILE A 167 -16.50 -0.30 12.80
CA ILE A 167 -17.36 -1.18 13.60
C ILE A 167 -17.01 -2.64 13.39
N TYR A 168 -16.65 -3.04 12.15
CA TYR A 168 -16.33 -4.44 11.83
C TYR A 168 -14.98 -4.87 12.41
N VAL A 169 -13.96 -4.02 12.34
CA VAL A 169 -12.66 -4.26 12.97
C VAL A 169 -12.80 -4.30 14.50
N TYR A 170 -13.58 -3.39 15.07
CA TYR A 170 -13.88 -3.38 16.52
C TYR A 170 -14.68 -4.62 16.97
N LYS A 171 -15.60 -5.13 16.14
CA LYS A 171 -16.35 -6.37 16.43
C LYS A 171 -15.51 -7.64 16.35
N LEU A 172 -14.49 -7.69 15.51
CA LEU A 172 -13.55 -8.82 15.45
C LEU A 172 -12.67 -8.89 16.71
N GLU A 173 -12.34 -7.75 17.33
CA GLU A 173 -11.59 -7.72 18.60
C GLU A 173 -12.46 -8.10 19.81
N ILE A 174 -13.80 -7.96 19.75
CA ILE A 174 -14.72 -8.26 20.89
C ILE A 174 -15.34 -9.66 20.81
N GLY A 175 -14.99 -10.48 19.81
CA GLY A 175 -15.30 -11.92 19.86
C GLY A 175 -16.79 -12.27 19.78
N TYR A 176 -17.59 -11.58 18.95
CA TYR A 176 -18.94 -12.03 18.63
C TYR A 176 -18.99 -12.74 17.27
N GLY A 177 -19.24 -14.05 17.34
CA GLY A 177 -19.32 -14.95 16.22
C GLY A 177 -20.50 -14.68 15.28
N LYS A 178 -20.26 -15.10 14.03
CA LYS A 178 -21.23 -15.47 13.00
C LYS A 178 -22.24 -14.42 12.55
N TYR A 179 -21.85 -13.61 11.55
CA TYR A 179 -22.80 -13.25 10.49
C TYR A 179 -22.11 -13.36 9.14
N LYS A 180 -22.64 -14.27 8.28
CA LYS A 180 -22.29 -14.33 6.84
C LYS A 180 -22.89 -13.09 6.17
N ILE A 181 -22.04 -12.29 5.53
CA ILE A 181 -22.48 -11.21 4.66
C ILE A 181 -22.09 -11.60 3.24
N ASN A 182 -23.10 -11.82 2.40
CA ASN A 182 -22.92 -11.94 0.96
C ASN A 182 -22.71 -10.55 0.38
N ILE A 183 -21.55 -10.33 -0.21
CA ILE A 183 -21.24 -9.12 -0.97
C ILE A 183 -21.47 -9.49 -2.44
N CYS A 184 -22.46 -8.87 -3.07
CA CYS A 184 -22.64 -8.88 -4.52
C CYS A 184 -21.59 -8.01 -5.20
#